data_147a35f08dd9f35c91a9139b077a4e8a
#
_entry.id   147a35f08dd9f35c91a9139b077a4e8a
#
_cell.length_a   1.000
_cell.length_b   1.000
_cell.length_c   1.000
_cell.angle_alpha   90.00
_cell.angle_beta   90.00
_cell.angle_gamma   90.00
#
_symmetry.space_group_name_H-M   'P 1'
#
loop_
_entity.id
_entity.type
_entity.pdbx_description
1 polymer ?
#
loop_
_entity_poly.entity_id
_entity_poly.type
_entity_poly.pdbx_seq_one_letter_code
_entity_poly.pdbx_strand_id
1 'polypeptide(L)'
;EKLIGLIKFDFLGIAGLTTIDRTCEYVKENHGVDINIDKIPLDDEKTYDLLCSGSLTGVFQLSGSSGFRDVVLQIQPRNIEEIADITSLYRPGPLDNGFIPIYVKAKNTGEIEYMIQVEAEEVQIQIKEILDETKGVLIYQEQVMKLVQVMAGYSLAQADLLRRVMGKKIASEMEEQREPFVAGCYENR
;
A
#
# COMPACT_ATOMS: atom_id res chain seq x y z
N GLU A 1 3.59 -29.09 11.36
CA GLU A 1 3.80 -28.56 10.00
C GLU A 1 5.23 -28.00 9.86
N LYS A 2 5.68 -27.11 10.76
CA LYS A 2 7.05 -26.52 10.71
C LYS A 2 8.16 -27.55 10.85
N LEU A 3 7.95 -28.64 11.63
CA LEU A 3 8.94 -29.68 11.90
C LEU A 3 9.23 -30.61 10.71
N ILE A 4 8.28 -30.75 9.80
CA ILE A 4 8.38 -31.65 8.64
C ILE A 4 8.44 -30.92 7.30
N GLY A 5 8.49 -29.58 7.33
CA GLY A 5 8.68 -28.75 6.14
C GLY A 5 7.52 -28.77 5.12
N LEU A 6 6.32 -29.16 5.53
CA LEU A 6 5.14 -29.13 4.66
C LEU A 6 4.69 -27.70 4.37
N ILE A 7 4.34 -27.46 3.12
CA ILE A 7 3.74 -26.19 2.69
C ILE A 7 2.23 -26.27 2.89
N LYS A 8 1.68 -25.28 3.57
CA LYS A 8 0.23 -25.10 3.73
C LYS A 8 -0.26 -24.09 2.69
N PHE A 9 -1.23 -24.50 1.87
CA PHE A 9 -1.93 -23.63 0.93
C PHE A 9 -3.30 -23.30 1.47
N ASP A 10 -3.64 -22.00 1.49
CA ASP A 10 -4.97 -21.52 1.84
C ASP A 10 -5.69 -21.06 0.55
N PHE A 11 -6.84 -21.69 0.24
CA PHE A 11 -7.68 -21.33 -0.89
C PHE A 11 -8.86 -20.50 -0.40
N LEU A 12 -8.88 -19.22 -0.78
CA LEU A 12 -9.92 -18.27 -0.38
C LEU A 12 -10.77 -17.87 -1.58
N GLY A 13 -12.10 -17.98 -1.45
CA GLY A 13 -13.05 -17.49 -2.45
C GLY A 13 -13.45 -16.03 -2.16
N ILE A 14 -13.65 -15.24 -3.22
CA ILE A 14 -14.10 -13.85 -3.14
C ILE A 14 -15.44 -13.73 -3.86
N ALA A 15 -16.53 -13.43 -3.13
CA ALA A 15 -17.87 -13.27 -3.70
C ALA A 15 -17.96 -12.13 -4.73
N GLY A 16 -17.10 -11.10 -4.60
CA GLY A 16 -17.03 -9.99 -5.56
C GLY A 16 -16.73 -10.43 -6.99
N LEU A 17 -15.90 -11.47 -7.19
CA LEU A 17 -15.61 -12.00 -8.52
C LEU A 17 -16.83 -12.62 -9.17
N THR A 18 -17.68 -13.31 -8.41
CA THR A 18 -18.97 -13.84 -8.92
C THR A 18 -19.91 -12.70 -9.33
N THR A 19 -19.91 -11.60 -8.58
CA THR A 19 -20.73 -10.41 -8.94
C THR A 19 -20.26 -9.79 -10.25
N ILE A 20 -18.94 -9.68 -10.45
CA ILE A 20 -18.34 -9.16 -11.68
C ILE A 20 -18.72 -10.06 -12.88
N ASP A 21 -18.54 -11.36 -12.74
CA ASP A 21 -18.84 -12.35 -13.77
C ASP A 21 -20.31 -12.26 -14.21
N ARG A 22 -21.25 -12.31 -13.25
CA ARG A 22 -22.68 -12.12 -13.53
C ARG A 22 -23.02 -10.77 -14.17
N THR A 23 -22.31 -9.71 -13.78
CA THR A 23 -22.50 -8.39 -14.39
C THR A 23 -22.13 -8.44 -15.88
N CYS A 24 -21.01 -9.07 -16.21
CA CYS A 24 -20.59 -9.27 -17.61
C CYS A 24 -21.63 -10.08 -18.40
N GLU A 25 -22.18 -11.16 -17.81
CA GLU A 25 -23.26 -11.96 -18.42
C GLU A 25 -24.49 -11.11 -18.69
N TYR A 26 -24.99 -10.35 -17.71
CA TYR A 26 -26.17 -9.46 -17.87
C TYR A 26 -25.95 -8.37 -18.91
N VAL A 27 -24.77 -7.78 -18.99
CA VAL A 27 -24.45 -6.78 -20.01
C VAL A 27 -24.47 -7.42 -21.40
N LYS A 28 -23.92 -8.63 -21.54
CA LYS A 28 -23.94 -9.38 -22.79
C LYS A 28 -25.37 -9.73 -23.22
N GLU A 29 -26.19 -10.23 -22.30
CA GLU A 29 -27.59 -10.60 -22.58
C GLU A 29 -28.48 -9.40 -22.94
N ASN A 30 -28.34 -8.28 -22.22
CA ASN A 30 -29.24 -7.14 -22.38
C ASN A 30 -28.76 -6.11 -23.41
N HIS A 31 -27.45 -6.03 -23.67
CA HIS A 31 -26.86 -5.00 -24.52
C HIS A 31 -26.03 -5.57 -25.69
N GLY A 32 -25.81 -6.89 -25.74
CA GLY A 32 -24.98 -7.54 -26.78
C GLY A 32 -23.48 -7.20 -26.69
N VAL A 33 -23.04 -6.62 -25.57
CA VAL A 33 -21.65 -6.21 -25.36
C VAL A 33 -20.90 -7.28 -24.57
N ASP A 34 -19.82 -7.79 -25.13
CA ASP A 34 -18.94 -8.75 -24.48
C ASP A 34 -17.79 -8.03 -23.77
N ILE A 35 -17.86 -7.98 -22.44
CA ILE A 35 -16.86 -7.26 -21.61
C ILE A 35 -15.72 -8.22 -21.29
N ASN A 36 -14.49 -7.82 -21.66
CA ASN A 36 -13.28 -8.50 -21.21
C ASN A 36 -12.66 -7.73 -20.05
N ILE A 37 -12.73 -8.31 -18.86
CA ILE A 37 -12.25 -7.68 -17.60
C ILE A 37 -10.75 -7.33 -17.68
N ASP A 38 -9.93 -8.16 -18.33
CA ASP A 38 -8.48 -7.92 -18.48
C ASP A 38 -8.15 -6.73 -19.39
N LYS A 39 -9.14 -6.21 -20.12
CA LYS A 39 -8.99 -5.09 -21.06
C LYS A 39 -9.73 -3.83 -20.64
N ILE A 40 -10.27 -3.80 -19.44
CA ILE A 40 -10.90 -2.58 -18.91
C ILE A 40 -9.82 -1.51 -18.75
N PRO A 41 -10.04 -0.29 -19.32
CA PRO A 41 -9.11 0.82 -19.12
C PRO A 41 -9.09 1.24 -17.66
N LEU A 42 -7.89 1.52 -17.12
CA LEU A 42 -7.70 1.95 -15.73
C LEU A 42 -7.65 3.47 -15.57
N ASP A 43 -7.97 4.21 -16.63
CA ASP A 43 -7.91 5.68 -16.74
C ASP A 43 -9.28 6.33 -17.03
N ASP A 44 -10.39 5.60 -16.78
CA ASP A 44 -11.74 6.16 -17.00
C ASP A 44 -12.06 7.29 -16.00
N GLU A 45 -12.07 8.53 -16.49
CA GLU A 45 -12.31 9.74 -15.70
C GLU A 45 -13.63 9.71 -14.95
N LYS A 46 -14.69 9.14 -15.54
CA LYS A 46 -16.01 9.09 -14.91
C LYS A 46 -16.02 8.19 -13.67
N THR A 47 -15.25 7.10 -13.72
CA THR A 47 -15.05 6.21 -12.56
C THR A 47 -14.36 6.97 -11.44
N TYR A 48 -13.28 7.70 -11.73
CA TYR A 48 -12.59 8.51 -10.70
C TYR A 48 -13.45 9.66 -10.19
N ASP A 49 -14.24 10.32 -11.04
CA ASP A 49 -15.18 11.35 -10.61
C ASP A 49 -16.24 10.80 -9.64
N LEU A 50 -16.74 9.59 -9.90
CA LEU A 50 -17.64 8.91 -8.98
C LEU A 50 -16.96 8.65 -7.62
N LEU A 51 -15.72 8.14 -7.60
CA LEU A 51 -14.97 7.93 -6.37
C LEU A 51 -14.73 9.25 -5.64
N CYS A 52 -14.29 10.28 -6.34
CA CYS A 52 -14.02 11.62 -5.80
C CYS A 52 -15.26 12.34 -5.27
N SER A 53 -16.45 11.98 -5.73
CA SER A 53 -17.71 12.47 -5.17
C SER A 53 -18.04 11.87 -3.79
N GLY A 54 -17.31 10.83 -3.39
CA GLY A 54 -17.58 10.06 -2.18
C GLY A 54 -18.80 9.14 -2.28
N SER A 55 -19.30 8.88 -3.49
CA SER A 55 -20.37 7.93 -3.75
C SER A 55 -19.81 6.51 -3.84
N LEU A 56 -19.45 5.94 -2.70
CA LEU A 56 -18.69 4.69 -2.59
C LEU A 56 -19.55 3.45 -2.31
N THR A 57 -20.88 3.59 -2.28
CA THR A 57 -21.80 2.49 -2.00
C THR A 57 -21.62 1.36 -3.03
N GLY A 58 -21.33 0.15 -2.57
CA GLY A 58 -21.12 -1.02 -3.41
C GLY A 58 -19.73 -1.12 -4.05
N VAL A 59 -18.86 -0.12 -3.88
CA VAL A 59 -17.48 -0.19 -4.35
C VAL A 59 -16.66 -1.06 -3.39
N PHE A 60 -16.11 -2.15 -3.91
CA PHE A 60 -15.36 -3.12 -3.12
C PHE A 60 -14.20 -2.46 -2.35
N GLN A 61 -14.07 -2.79 -1.08
CA GLN A 61 -13.13 -2.24 -0.10
C GLN A 61 -13.26 -0.75 0.22
N LEU A 62 -13.93 0.06 -0.61
CA LEU A 62 -14.06 1.50 -0.40
C LEU A 62 -15.36 1.88 0.31
N SER A 63 -16.36 1.00 0.36
CA SER A 63 -17.70 1.27 0.91
C SER A 63 -17.83 1.08 2.43
N GLY A 64 -16.74 0.84 3.16
CA GLY A 64 -16.81 0.26 4.52
C GLY A 64 -17.13 1.23 5.66
N SER A 65 -16.68 2.49 5.65
CA SER A 65 -16.85 3.42 6.76
C SER A 65 -16.85 4.88 6.32
N SER A 66 -17.42 5.77 7.15
CA SER A 66 -17.38 7.21 6.92
C SER A 66 -15.94 7.73 6.88
N GLY A 67 -15.08 7.27 7.79
CA GLY A 67 -13.67 7.68 7.81
C GLY A 67 -12.91 7.28 6.55
N PHE A 68 -13.22 6.13 5.95
CA PHE A 68 -12.63 5.76 4.65
C PHE A 68 -13.07 6.73 3.54
N ARG A 69 -14.36 7.05 3.50
CA ARG A 69 -14.91 8.04 2.59
C ARG A 69 -14.23 9.40 2.73
N ASP A 70 -13.97 9.84 3.96
CA ASP A 70 -13.30 11.11 4.23
C ASP A 70 -11.86 11.11 3.68
N VAL A 71 -11.15 9.99 3.73
CA VAL A 71 -9.81 9.85 3.12
C VAL A 71 -9.88 9.92 1.60
N VAL A 72 -10.83 9.25 0.97
CA VAL A 72 -11.05 9.32 -0.48
C VAL A 72 -11.35 10.77 -0.91
N LEU A 73 -12.19 11.47 -0.16
CA LEU A 73 -12.54 12.88 -0.42
C LEU A 73 -11.34 13.83 -0.26
N GLN A 74 -10.42 13.54 0.65
CA GLN A 74 -9.21 14.34 0.84
C GLN A 74 -8.17 14.07 -0.27
N ILE A 75 -7.97 12.81 -0.63
CA ILE A 75 -6.94 12.40 -1.60
C ILE A 75 -7.39 12.64 -3.04
N GLN A 76 -8.70 12.49 -3.35
CA GLN A 76 -9.24 12.69 -4.70
C GLN A 76 -8.49 11.83 -5.75
N PRO A 77 -8.59 10.48 -5.70
CA PRO A 77 -7.80 9.59 -6.56
C PRO A 77 -8.09 9.79 -8.05
N ARG A 78 -7.07 9.69 -8.89
CA ARG A 78 -7.14 9.84 -10.35
C ARG A 78 -6.49 8.69 -11.12
N ASN A 79 -5.94 7.71 -10.40
CA ASN A 79 -5.33 6.50 -10.96
C ASN A 79 -5.47 5.34 -9.96
N ILE A 80 -5.11 4.14 -10.41
CA ILE A 80 -5.25 2.92 -9.61
C ILE A 80 -4.23 2.87 -8.46
N GLU A 81 -3.06 3.46 -8.64
CA GLU A 81 -2.00 3.55 -7.65
C GLU A 81 -2.49 4.35 -6.44
N GLU A 82 -3.15 5.47 -6.67
CA GLU A 82 -3.70 6.29 -5.58
C GLU A 82 -4.85 5.59 -4.85
N ILE A 83 -5.60 4.69 -5.51
CA ILE A 83 -6.60 3.83 -4.83
C ILE A 83 -5.88 2.82 -3.93
N ALA A 84 -4.78 2.22 -4.39
CA ALA A 84 -3.97 1.32 -3.59
C ALA A 84 -3.35 2.05 -2.38
N ASP A 85 -2.84 3.27 -2.58
CA ASP A 85 -2.33 4.13 -1.52
C ASP A 85 -3.41 4.42 -0.46
N ILE A 86 -4.63 4.78 -0.87
CA ILE A 86 -5.76 5.03 0.04
C ILE A 86 -6.04 3.81 0.92
N THR A 87 -6.08 2.60 0.34
CA THR A 87 -6.33 1.37 1.10
C THR A 87 -5.21 1.04 2.09
N SER A 88 -4.01 1.52 1.82
CA SER A 88 -2.83 1.36 2.68
C SER A 88 -2.75 2.46 3.75
N LEU A 89 -3.10 3.69 3.41
CA LEU A 89 -3.15 4.83 4.34
C LEU A 89 -4.27 4.69 5.38
N TYR A 90 -5.41 4.10 4.99
CA TYR A 90 -6.53 3.87 5.91
C TYR A 90 -6.33 2.60 6.75
N ARG A 91 -5.22 2.53 7.45
CA ARG A 91 -4.90 1.50 8.45
C ARG A 91 -4.49 2.18 9.77
N PRO A 92 -4.64 1.52 10.93
CA PRO A 92 -4.35 2.14 12.23
C PRO A 92 -2.96 2.80 12.30
N GLY A 93 -1.91 2.13 11.82
CA GLY A 93 -0.55 2.69 11.84
C GLY A 93 -0.43 4.02 11.09
N PRO A 94 -0.68 4.09 9.79
CA PRO A 94 -0.63 5.34 9.03
C PRO A 94 -1.60 6.42 9.53
N LEU A 95 -2.81 6.04 9.98
CA LEU A 95 -3.78 6.97 10.55
C LEU A 95 -3.26 7.62 11.83
N ASP A 96 -2.76 6.82 12.78
CA ASP A 96 -2.28 7.28 14.08
C ASP A 96 -1.01 8.15 13.95
N ASN A 97 -0.21 7.94 12.90
CA ASN A 97 0.99 8.71 12.61
C ASN A 97 0.75 9.92 11.68
N GLY A 98 -0.48 10.21 11.27
CA GLY A 98 -0.81 11.39 10.50
C GLY A 98 -0.25 11.41 9.06
N PHE A 99 -0.12 10.24 8.41
CA PHE A 99 0.44 10.16 7.05
C PHE A 99 -0.47 10.75 5.98
N ILE A 100 -1.79 10.74 6.21
CA ILE A 100 -2.76 11.27 5.24
C ILE A 100 -2.54 12.76 4.94
N PRO A 101 -2.42 13.67 5.93
CA PRO A 101 -2.11 15.07 5.65
C PRO A 101 -0.81 15.30 4.87
N ILE A 102 0.24 14.51 5.16
CA ILE A 102 1.52 14.58 4.45
C ILE A 102 1.33 14.19 2.99
N TYR A 103 0.68 13.06 2.75
CA TYR A 103 0.37 12.56 1.42
C TYR A 103 -0.46 13.56 0.60
N VAL A 104 -1.55 14.09 1.19
CA VAL A 104 -2.44 15.06 0.55
C VAL A 104 -1.69 16.37 0.21
N LYS A 105 -0.87 16.87 1.14
CA LYS A 105 -0.03 18.05 0.90
C LYS A 105 0.89 17.83 -0.30
N ALA A 106 1.66 16.74 -0.29
CA ALA A 106 2.57 16.43 -1.38
C ALA A 106 1.86 16.26 -2.73
N LYS A 107 0.70 15.59 -2.75
CA LYS A 107 -0.11 15.46 -3.96
C LYS A 107 -0.57 16.81 -4.52
N ASN A 108 -1.02 17.71 -3.67
CA ASN A 108 -1.61 18.98 -4.09
C ASN A 108 -0.57 20.03 -4.45
N THR A 109 0.59 20.03 -3.80
CA THR A 109 1.64 21.04 -4.01
C THR A 109 2.75 20.57 -4.93
N GLY A 110 2.92 19.26 -5.11
CA GLY A 110 4.08 18.67 -5.78
C GLY A 110 5.36 18.66 -4.92
N GLU A 111 5.31 19.23 -3.69
CA GLU A 111 6.43 19.26 -2.76
C GLU A 111 6.37 18.05 -1.83
N ILE A 112 7.34 17.13 -1.96
CA ILE A 112 7.40 15.92 -1.15
C ILE A 112 8.24 16.15 0.10
N GLU A 113 7.63 15.99 1.26
CA GLU A 113 8.29 15.94 2.55
C GLU A 113 8.52 14.47 2.94
N TYR A 114 9.77 14.03 2.86
CA TYR A 114 10.11 12.64 3.17
C TYR A 114 10.13 12.41 4.67
N MET A 115 9.38 11.39 5.13
CA MET A 115 9.30 11.06 6.55
C MET A 115 10.60 10.48 7.12
N ILE A 116 11.51 10.00 6.25
CA ILE A 116 12.83 9.48 6.64
C ILE A 116 13.89 10.38 6.02
N GLN A 117 14.74 10.92 6.89
CA GLN A 117 15.84 11.80 6.51
C GLN A 117 17.13 11.29 7.17
N VAL A 118 18.19 11.21 6.39
CA VAL A 118 19.52 10.79 6.84
C VAL A 118 20.58 11.76 6.29
N GLU A 119 21.74 11.84 6.97
CA GLU A 119 22.84 12.73 6.57
C GLU A 119 23.63 12.20 5.37
N ALA A 120 23.70 10.87 5.20
CA ALA A 120 24.39 10.24 4.10
C ALA A 120 23.64 10.49 2.78
N GLU A 121 24.20 11.33 1.91
CA GLU A 121 23.52 11.82 0.70
C GLU A 121 23.13 10.68 -0.25
N GLU A 122 24.01 9.69 -0.46
CA GLU A 122 23.74 8.54 -1.33
C GLU A 122 22.58 7.69 -0.81
N VAL A 123 22.50 7.48 0.50
CA VAL A 123 21.40 6.74 1.16
C VAL A 123 20.11 7.56 1.09
N GLN A 124 20.20 8.89 1.29
CA GLN A 124 19.03 9.77 1.19
C GLN A 124 18.44 9.79 -0.21
N ILE A 125 19.25 9.72 -1.26
CA ILE A 125 18.77 9.63 -2.66
C ILE A 125 17.95 8.33 -2.84
N GLN A 126 18.48 7.19 -2.39
CA GLN A 126 17.78 5.91 -2.49
C GLN A 126 16.50 5.86 -1.65
N ILE A 127 16.48 6.49 -0.47
CA ILE A 127 15.27 6.62 0.36
C ILE A 127 14.19 7.42 -0.40
N LYS A 128 14.57 8.52 -1.06
CA LYS A 128 13.65 9.31 -1.87
C LYS A 128 13.06 8.47 -3.01
N GLU A 129 13.90 7.77 -3.77
CA GLU A 129 13.44 6.88 -4.86
C GLU A 129 12.44 5.83 -4.39
N ILE A 130 12.61 5.29 -3.16
CA ILE A 130 11.69 4.30 -2.58
C ILE A 130 10.36 4.93 -2.17
N LEU A 131 10.37 6.16 -1.66
CA LEU A 131 9.19 6.82 -1.11
C LEU A 131 8.48 7.78 -2.07
N ASP A 132 9.05 8.08 -3.23
CA ASP A 132 8.45 8.98 -4.22
C ASP A 132 7.08 8.50 -4.70
N GLU A 133 6.94 7.20 -4.96
CA GLU A 133 5.68 6.60 -5.41
C GLU A 133 4.52 6.84 -4.42
N THR A 134 4.83 6.94 -3.13
CA THR A 134 3.88 7.16 -2.04
C THR A 134 3.96 8.57 -1.43
N LYS A 135 4.45 9.56 -2.19
CA LYS A 135 4.49 10.97 -1.79
C LYS A 135 5.28 11.21 -0.48
N GLY A 136 6.36 10.45 -0.28
CA GLY A 136 7.25 10.60 0.88
C GLY A 136 6.86 9.83 2.13
N VAL A 137 5.73 9.10 2.13
CA VAL A 137 5.26 8.30 3.27
C VAL A 137 5.50 6.81 3.09
N LEU A 138 5.77 6.11 4.19
CA LEU A 138 6.04 4.67 4.23
C LEU A 138 4.74 3.90 4.51
N ILE A 139 4.16 3.28 3.49
CA ILE A 139 2.87 2.58 3.59
C ILE A 139 2.88 1.13 3.09
N TYR A 140 3.89 0.74 2.30
CA TYR A 140 4.01 -0.62 1.77
C TYR A 140 5.08 -1.44 2.47
N GLN A 141 4.82 -2.74 2.62
CA GLN A 141 5.78 -3.67 3.22
C GLN A 141 7.07 -3.79 2.39
N GLU A 142 6.94 -3.71 1.08
CA GLU A 142 8.03 -3.74 0.12
C GLU A 142 8.97 -2.55 0.29
N GLN A 143 8.42 -1.38 0.62
CA GLN A 143 9.22 -0.19 0.94
C GLN A 143 10.03 -0.40 2.22
N VAL A 144 9.43 -1.01 3.26
CA VAL A 144 10.17 -1.36 4.49
C VAL A 144 11.35 -2.27 4.16
N MET A 145 11.12 -3.31 3.34
CA MET A 145 12.19 -4.24 2.95
C MET A 145 13.31 -3.54 2.18
N LYS A 146 12.98 -2.67 1.22
CA LYS A 146 13.97 -1.89 0.47
C LYS A 146 14.73 -0.93 1.38
N LEU A 147 14.04 -0.22 2.26
CA LEU A 147 14.66 0.74 3.19
C LEU A 147 15.69 0.09 4.11
N VAL A 148 15.38 -1.07 4.70
CA VAL A 148 16.36 -1.73 5.59
C VAL A 148 17.56 -2.29 4.82
N GLN A 149 17.40 -2.65 3.55
CA GLN A 149 18.52 -3.01 2.68
C GLN A 149 19.43 -1.80 2.41
N VAL A 150 18.83 -0.65 2.07
CA VAL A 150 19.55 0.59 1.76
C VAL A 150 20.21 1.17 3.01
N MET A 151 19.50 1.23 4.13
CA MET A 151 19.99 1.89 5.35
C MET A 151 20.96 1.01 6.15
N ALA A 152 20.65 -0.28 6.30
CA ALA A 152 21.38 -1.18 7.20
C ALA A 152 22.11 -2.32 6.46
N GLY A 153 22.16 -2.31 5.13
CA GLY A 153 22.85 -3.32 4.35
C GLY A 153 22.24 -4.73 4.46
N TYR A 154 20.94 -4.83 4.83
CA TYR A 154 20.30 -6.13 4.99
C TYR A 154 20.23 -6.89 3.66
N SER A 155 20.46 -8.19 3.70
CA SER A 155 20.08 -9.08 2.60
C SER A 155 18.55 -9.17 2.48
N LEU A 156 18.06 -9.59 1.31
CA LEU A 156 16.63 -9.78 1.09
C LEU A 156 15.99 -10.73 2.13
N ALA A 157 16.72 -11.78 2.54
CA ALA A 157 16.25 -12.74 3.54
C ALA A 157 16.10 -12.09 4.93
N GLN A 158 17.05 -11.24 5.33
CA GLN A 158 16.96 -10.48 6.59
C GLN A 158 15.82 -9.45 6.56
N ALA A 159 15.64 -8.75 5.44
CA ALA A 159 14.56 -7.81 5.26
C ALA A 159 13.18 -8.51 5.33
N ASP A 160 13.02 -9.69 4.72
CA ASP A 160 11.78 -10.48 4.82
C ASP A 160 11.54 -11.00 6.24
N LEU A 161 12.59 -11.38 6.97
CA LEU A 161 12.45 -11.76 8.37
C LEU A 161 11.93 -10.59 9.21
N LEU A 162 12.52 -9.39 9.06
CA LEU A 162 12.07 -8.19 9.76
C LEU A 162 10.60 -7.86 9.42
N ARG A 163 10.21 -7.91 8.13
CA ARG A 163 8.83 -7.72 7.70
C ARG A 163 7.86 -8.67 8.41
N ARG A 164 8.23 -9.95 8.55
CA ARG A 164 7.41 -10.95 9.25
C ARG A 164 7.28 -10.65 10.75
N VAL A 165 8.37 -10.22 11.38
CA VAL A 165 8.36 -9.81 12.79
C VAL A 165 7.43 -8.62 13.00
N MET A 166 7.51 -7.60 12.15
CA MET A 166 6.58 -6.45 12.16
C MET A 166 5.12 -6.89 12.00
N GLY A 167 4.85 -7.83 11.10
CA GLY A 167 3.51 -8.35 10.85
C GLY A 167 2.89 -9.07 12.04
N LYS A 168 3.70 -9.74 12.87
CA LYS A 168 3.24 -10.42 14.09
C LYS A 168 2.88 -9.46 15.23
N LYS A 169 3.37 -8.23 15.21
CA LYS A 169 3.17 -7.19 16.23
C LYS A 169 3.60 -7.63 17.65
N ILE A 170 4.61 -8.47 17.77
CA ILE A 170 5.17 -8.92 19.05
C ILE A 170 6.31 -7.96 19.44
N ALA A 171 6.08 -7.16 20.47
CA ALA A 171 7.00 -6.10 20.89
C ALA A 171 8.43 -6.64 21.21
N SER A 172 8.54 -7.80 21.86
CA SER A 172 9.84 -8.42 22.17
C SER A 172 10.62 -8.82 20.92
N GLU A 173 9.95 -9.42 19.92
CA GLU A 173 10.60 -9.78 18.64
C GLU A 173 11.05 -8.51 17.88
N MET A 174 10.31 -7.40 18.00
CA MET A 174 10.68 -6.11 17.40
C MET A 174 11.90 -5.49 18.10
N GLU A 175 11.95 -5.53 19.43
CA GLU A 175 13.08 -4.98 20.19
C GLU A 175 14.40 -5.74 19.87
N GLU A 176 14.33 -7.06 19.68
CA GLU A 176 15.47 -7.87 19.25
C GLU A 176 16.03 -7.46 17.88
N GLN A 177 15.20 -6.88 16.99
CA GLN A 177 15.64 -6.40 15.68
C GLN A 177 16.26 -5.00 15.71
N ARG A 178 16.08 -4.26 16.79
CA ARG A 178 16.54 -2.87 16.91
C ARG A 178 18.07 -2.77 16.88
N GLU A 179 18.74 -3.54 17.72
CA GLU A 179 20.23 -3.48 17.78
C GLU A 179 20.91 -3.89 16.48
N PRO A 180 20.53 -5.02 15.83
CA PRO A 180 21.11 -5.38 14.54
C PRO A 180 20.86 -4.33 13.44
N PHE A 181 19.66 -3.72 13.42
CA PHE A 181 19.35 -2.66 12.46
C PHE A 181 20.22 -1.42 12.68
N VAL A 182 20.32 -0.95 13.91
CA VAL A 182 21.15 0.22 14.25
C VAL A 182 22.63 -0.04 13.93
N ALA A 183 23.16 -1.21 14.30
CA ALA A 183 24.53 -1.60 13.97
C ALA A 183 24.76 -1.59 12.44
N GLY A 184 23.83 -2.20 11.67
CA GLY A 184 23.92 -2.21 10.21
C GLY A 184 23.88 -0.79 9.61
N CYS A 185 23.09 0.13 10.16
CA CYS A 185 23.09 1.53 9.72
C CYS A 185 24.43 2.23 9.97
N TYR A 186 25.15 1.88 11.03
CA TYR A 186 26.50 2.43 11.29
C TYR A 186 27.57 1.84 10.37
N GLU A 187 27.45 0.56 10.01
CA GLU A 187 28.40 -0.13 9.13
C GLU A 187 28.21 0.23 7.65
N ASN A 188 27.00 0.62 7.26
CA ASN A 188 26.62 0.89 5.87
C ASN A 188 26.67 2.41 5.52
N ARG A 189 27.38 3.19 6.31
CA ARG A 189 27.58 4.65 6.11
C ARG A 189 28.62 4.96 5.05
#